data_c09f86f6398c64ea1c3a57d6fe59fd4a
#
_entry.id   c09f86f6398c64ea1c3a57d6fe59fd4a
#
_cell.length_a   1.000
_cell.length_b   1.000
_cell.length_c   1.000
_cell.angle_alpha   90.00
_cell.angle_beta   90.00
_cell.angle_gamma   90.00
#
_symmetry.space_group_name_H-M   'P 1'
#
loop_
_entity.id
_entity.type
_entity.pdbx_description
1 polymer ?
#
loop_
_entity_poly.entity_id
_entity_poly.type
_entity_poly.pdbx_seq_one_letter_code
_entity_poly.pdbx_strand_id
1 'polypeptide(L)'
;HLYKGLSLRPELAFVNQGGSFYSNPQVEGTKNSFNKCSYYSIQVPVNLAYTFIINDVQLGVYAGPALDFSLFGKMKTENQNVDIHFGQTKEADLKTFDLGVNVGLRVDYSRYFFSVSALCGTLDRRAIEREGESSLYQNNVTLSLGYMFR
;
A
#
# COMPACT_ATOMS: atom_id res chain seq x y z
N HIS A 1 -0.89 1.88 25.52
CA HIS A 1 -0.57 0.49 25.87
C HIS A 1 -1.81 -0.20 26.42
N LEU A 2 -2.13 -1.39 25.92
CA LEU A 2 -3.29 -2.16 26.39
C LEU A 2 -2.88 -3.10 27.54
N TYR A 3 -1.78 -3.84 27.43
CA TYR A 3 -1.28 -4.76 28.44
C TYR A 3 0.14 -5.20 28.09
N LYS A 4 1.07 -5.25 29.09
CA LYS A 4 2.43 -5.83 29.03
C LYS A 4 3.06 -5.95 27.64
N GLY A 5 3.35 -4.81 26.98
CA GLY A 5 3.94 -4.78 25.63
C GLY A 5 2.93 -4.73 24.47
N LEU A 6 1.64 -4.95 24.73
CA LEU A 6 0.58 -4.85 23.72
C LEU A 6 0.10 -3.40 23.59
N SER A 7 0.02 -2.89 22.39
CA SER A 7 -0.42 -1.53 22.10
C SER A 7 -1.24 -1.46 20.83
N LEU A 8 -2.21 -0.56 20.78
CA LEU A 8 -2.91 -0.17 19.57
C LEU A 8 -2.17 1.03 18.97
N ARG A 9 -1.85 0.95 17.68
CA ARG A 9 -1.12 1.99 16.94
C ARG A 9 -1.91 2.40 15.70
N PRO A 10 -2.74 3.44 15.81
CA PRO A 10 -3.26 4.11 14.62
C PRO A 10 -2.15 4.97 14.02
N GLU A 11 -2.02 4.93 12.69
CA GLU A 11 -1.03 5.69 11.95
C GLU A 11 -1.71 6.42 10.79
N LEU A 12 -1.12 7.50 10.33
CA LEU A 12 -1.49 8.21 9.12
C LEU A 12 -0.24 8.33 8.26
N ALA A 13 -0.26 7.77 7.07
CA ALA A 13 0.86 7.79 6.16
C ALA A 13 0.45 8.37 4.80
N PHE A 14 1.26 9.28 4.27
CA PHE A 14 1.20 9.69 2.88
C PHE A 14 2.25 8.89 2.12
N VAL A 15 1.80 8.10 1.15
CA VAL A 15 2.66 7.15 0.45
C VAL A 15 2.60 7.35 -1.06
N ASN A 16 3.76 7.19 -1.69
CA ASN A 16 3.86 7.02 -3.13
C ASN A 16 3.94 5.53 -3.42
N GLN A 17 2.98 5.04 -4.18
CA GLN A 17 2.86 3.65 -4.55
C GLN A 17 2.95 3.50 -6.05
N GLY A 18 3.36 2.33 -6.50
CA GLY A 18 3.39 2.05 -7.91
C GLY A 18 3.89 0.66 -8.22
N GLY A 19 3.72 0.29 -9.47
CA GLY A 19 4.12 -1.00 -9.97
C GLY A 19 4.34 -0.96 -11.47
N SER A 20 4.90 -2.04 -11.97
CA SER A 20 5.09 -2.25 -13.41
C SER A 20 4.37 -3.51 -13.80
N PHE A 21 3.66 -3.47 -14.91
CA PHE A 21 3.00 -4.65 -15.44
C PHE A 21 3.12 -4.68 -16.97
N TYR A 22 3.15 -5.88 -17.52
CA TYR A 22 3.08 -6.10 -18.95
C TYR A 22 1.62 -6.29 -19.34
N SER A 23 1.15 -5.45 -20.24
CA SER A 23 -0.12 -5.68 -20.93
C SER A 23 0.14 -6.66 -22.06
N ASN A 24 -0.43 -7.85 -21.97
CA ASN A 24 -0.41 -8.83 -23.05
C ASN A 24 -1.76 -8.79 -23.77
N PRO A 25 -1.89 -8.00 -24.84
CA PRO A 25 -3.14 -7.99 -25.60
C PRO A 25 -3.30 -9.35 -26.27
N GLN A 26 -4.44 -10.01 -26.08
CA GLN A 26 -4.79 -11.29 -26.69
C GLN A 26 -5.02 -11.19 -28.23
N VAL A 27 -4.58 -10.11 -28.85
CA VAL A 27 -4.69 -9.88 -30.30
C VAL A 27 -3.33 -10.18 -30.93
N GLU A 28 -3.31 -11.17 -31.82
CA GLU A 28 -2.11 -11.49 -32.63
C GLU A 28 -1.60 -10.23 -33.37
N GLY A 29 -0.34 -9.92 -33.19
CA GLY A 29 0.35 -8.79 -33.84
C GLY A 29 0.52 -7.54 -32.99
N THR A 30 -0.01 -7.47 -31.77
CA THR A 30 0.19 -6.32 -30.87
C THR A 30 1.40 -6.59 -29.94
N LYS A 31 2.35 -5.65 -29.91
CA LYS A 31 3.52 -5.75 -29.01
C LYS A 31 3.11 -5.65 -27.56
N ASN A 32 3.75 -6.45 -26.71
CA ASN A 32 3.64 -6.33 -25.26
C ASN A 32 4.05 -4.93 -24.84
N SER A 33 3.13 -4.17 -24.25
CA SER A 33 3.43 -2.83 -23.72
C SER A 33 3.84 -2.92 -22.26
N PHE A 34 4.97 -2.30 -21.94
CA PHE A 34 5.41 -2.12 -20.56
C PHE A 34 4.72 -0.88 -19.97
N ASN A 35 3.93 -1.09 -18.94
CA ASN A 35 3.20 -0.02 -18.27
C ASN A 35 3.76 0.16 -16.85
N LYS A 36 4.04 1.39 -16.49
CA LYS A 36 4.44 1.78 -15.15
C LYS A 36 3.35 2.67 -14.55
N CYS A 37 2.79 2.24 -13.45
CA CYS A 37 1.81 2.99 -12.67
C CYS A 37 2.51 3.60 -11.46
N SER A 38 2.23 4.87 -11.16
CA SER A 38 2.68 5.54 -9.94
C SER A 38 1.57 6.45 -9.44
N TYR A 39 1.20 6.32 -8.19
CA TYR A 39 0.15 7.13 -7.57
C TYR A 39 0.42 7.41 -6.11
N TYR A 40 -0.23 8.46 -5.61
CA TYR A 40 -0.17 8.87 -4.23
C TYR A 40 -1.45 8.50 -3.51
N SER A 41 -1.30 8.05 -2.27
CA SER A 41 -2.41 7.72 -1.40
C SER A 41 -2.18 8.12 0.06
N ILE A 42 -3.27 8.21 0.79
CA ILE A 42 -3.28 8.31 2.25
C ILE A 42 -3.65 6.94 2.80
N GLN A 43 -2.77 6.39 3.64
CA GLN A 43 -3.02 5.13 4.34
C GLN A 43 -3.28 5.38 5.81
N VAL A 44 -4.29 4.70 6.33
CA VAL A 44 -4.69 4.74 7.74
C VAL A 44 -4.70 3.31 8.30
N PRO A 45 -3.54 2.75 8.65
CA PRO A 45 -3.46 1.47 9.33
C PRO A 45 -3.82 1.64 10.82
N VAL A 46 -4.56 0.67 11.35
CA VAL A 46 -4.84 0.55 12.78
C VAL A 46 -4.26 -0.78 13.25
N ASN A 47 -3.02 -0.72 13.70
CA ASN A 47 -2.22 -1.89 14.02
C ASN A 47 -2.32 -2.28 15.49
N LEU A 48 -2.51 -3.56 15.77
CA LEU A 48 -2.23 -4.15 17.06
C LEU A 48 -0.74 -4.53 17.07
N ALA A 49 0.01 -3.99 18.01
CA ALA A 49 1.45 -4.16 18.09
C ALA A 49 1.86 -4.80 19.41
N TYR A 50 2.77 -5.76 19.34
CA TYR A 50 3.43 -6.32 20.50
C TYR A 50 4.91 -5.95 20.48
N THR A 51 5.41 -5.39 21.59
CA THR A 51 6.78 -4.90 21.71
C THR A 51 7.58 -5.71 22.72
N PHE A 52 8.71 -6.24 22.30
CA PHE A 52 9.72 -6.88 23.13
C PHE A 52 10.81 -5.87 23.45
N ILE A 53 11.25 -5.79 24.68
CA ILE A 53 12.34 -4.92 25.11
C ILE A 53 13.56 -5.78 25.39
N ILE A 54 14.64 -5.52 24.67
CA ILE A 54 15.93 -6.21 24.79
C ILE A 54 16.99 -5.14 25.02
N ASN A 55 17.38 -4.92 26.29
CA ASN A 55 18.26 -3.82 26.67
C ASN A 55 17.71 -2.45 26.19
N ASP A 56 18.48 -1.74 25.37
CA ASP A 56 18.11 -0.43 24.83
C ASP A 56 17.35 -0.50 23.50
N VAL A 57 17.10 -1.70 22.98
CA VAL A 57 16.41 -1.94 21.72
C VAL A 57 15.00 -2.45 21.99
N GLN A 58 14.02 -1.87 21.32
CA GLN A 58 12.65 -2.37 21.31
C GLN A 58 12.35 -3.00 19.96
N LEU A 59 11.90 -4.24 19.96
CA LEU A 59 11.46 -4.96 18.77
C LEU A 59 9.94 -5.05 18.80
N GLY A 60 9.29 -4.54 17.79
CA GLY A 60 7.84 -4.58 17.64
C GLY A 60 7.42 -5.45 16.47
N VAL A 61 6.43 -6.29 16.69
CA VAL A 61 5.67 -6.94 15.62
C VAL A 61 4.27 -6.33 15.63
N TYR A 62 3.71 -6.09 14.47
CA TYR A 62 2.37 -5.50 14.39
C TYR A 62 1.58 -6.03 13.20
N ALA A 63 0.27 -6.06 13.37
CA ALA A 63 -0.67 -6.37 12.32
C ALA A 63 -2.00 -5.65 12.57
N GLY A 64 -2.73 -5.35 11.50
CA GLY A 64 -4.04 -4.74 11.62
C GLY A 64 -4.67 -4.38 10.27
N PRO A 65 -5.94 -3.98 10.28
CA PRO A 65 -6.60 -3.44 9.10
C PRO A 65 -5.98 -2.11 8.69
N ALA A 66 -5.95 -1.85 7.40
CA ALA A 66 -5.50 -0.59 6.83
C ALA A 66 -6.49 -0.11 5.77
N LEU A 67 -6.82 1.15 5.83
CA LEU A 67 -7.60 1.86 4.81
C LEU A 67 -6.62 2.60 3.91
N ASP A 68 -6.83 2.53 2.60
CA ASP A 68 -6.03 3.25 1.61
C ASP A 68 -6.96 4.12 0.76
N PHE A 69 -6.64 5.40 0.67
CA PHE A 69 -7.35 6.38 -0.14
C PHE A 69 -6.43 6.90 -1.24
N SER A 70 -6.64 6.45 -2.45
CA SER A 70 -5.89 6.93 -3.62
C SER A 70 -6.34 8.33 -4.00
N LEU A 71 -5.37 9.23 -4.19
CA LEU A 71 -5.63 10.65 -4.44
C LEU A 71 -5.44 11.00 -5.92
N PHE A 72 -4.24 10.79 -6.43
CA PHE A 72 -3.87 11.09 -7.81
C PHE A 72 -2.70 10.22 -8.25
N GLY A 73 -2.60 9.97 -9.54
CA GLY A 73 -1.55 9.13 -10.10
C GLY A 73 -1.40 9.28 -11.59
N LYS A 74 -0.33 8.67 -12.10
CA LYS A 74 0.00 8.66 -13.53
C LYS A 74 0.38 7.26 -13.98
N MET A 75 -0.10 6.91 -15.15
CA MET A 75 0.32 5.70 -15.86
C MET A 75 1.24 6.10 -17.02
N LYS A 76 2.43 5.52 -17.04
CA LYS A 76 3.36 5.64 -18.16
C LYS A 76 3.28 4.39 -19.02
N THR A 77 2.91 4.58 -20.27
CA THR A 77 3.04 3.61 -21.35
C THR A 77 4.20 4.05 -22.23
N GLU A 78 4.76 3.15 -23.06
CA GLU A 78 5.93 3.43 -23.90
C GLU A 78 5.86 4.75 -24.71
N ASN A 79 4.64 5.21 -25.07
CA ASN A 79 4.46 6.39 -25.91
C ASN A 79 3.64 7.51 -25.28
N GLN A 80 3.07 7.32 -24.08
CA GLN A 80 2.16 8.32 -23.47
C GLN A 80 2.21 8.30 -21.95
N ASN A 81 2.02 9.48 -21.35
CA ASN A 81 1.71 9.64 -19.94
C ASN A 81 0.21 9.94 -19.82
N VAL A 82 -0.51 9.10 -19.11
CA VAL A 82 -1.96 9.25 -18.88
C VAL A 82 -2.19 9.45 -17.40
N ASP A 83 -3.01 10.41 -17.03
CA ASP A 83 -3.43 10.59 -15.64
C ASP A 83 -4.43 9.47 -15.26
N ILE A 84 -4.27 8.90 -14.08
CA ILE A 84 -5.15 7.86 -13.55
C ILE A 84 -6.34 8.55 -12.90
N HIS A 85 -7.55 8.22 -13.34
CA HIS A 85 -8.78 8.70 -12.75
C HIS A 85 -9.24 7.71 -11.65
N PHE A 86 -9.23 8.18 -10.40
CA PHE A 86 -9.74 7.43 -9.27
C PHE A 86 -11.21 7.76 -9.02
N GLY A 87 -12.04 6.74 -8.84
CA GLY A 87 -13.47 6.92 -8.60
C GLY A 87 -14.23 5.61 -8.47
N GLN A 88 -15.55 5.74 -8.32
CA GLN A 88 -16.48 4.60 -8.28
C GLN A 88 -17.40 4.57 -9.51
N THR A 89 -17.12 5.38 -10.52
CA THR A 89 -17.91 5.50 -11.75
C THR A 89 -17.29 4.70 -12.89
N LYS A 90 -18.08 4.45 -13.94
CA LYS A 90 -17.61 3.74 -15.14
C LYS A 90 -16.49 4.46 -15.91
N GLU A 91 -16.23 5.71 -15.61
CA GLU A 91 -15.18 6.54 -16.21
C GLU A 91 -13.87 6.50 -15.43
N ALA A 92 -13.86 5.87 -14.24
CA ALA A 92 -12.68 5.75 -13.41
C ALA A 92 -11.87 4.50 -13.79
N ASP A 93 -10.56 4.63 -13.74
CA ASP A 93 -9.62 3.52 -14.00
C ASP A 93 -9.49 2.59 -12.80
N LEU A 94 -9.43 3.18 -11.58
CA LEU A 94 -9.25 2.47 -10.33
C LEU A 94 -10.19 3.01 -9.24
N LYS A 95 -10.58 2.16 -8.31
CA LYS A 95 -11.32 2.58 -7.11
C LYS A 95 -10.46 3.49 -6.23
N THR A 96 -11.07 4.53 -5.70
CA THR A 96 -10.41 5.49 -4.78
C THR A 96 -10.05 4.82 -3.45
N PHE A 97 -10.86 3.89 -2.98
CA PHE A 97 -10.77 3.26 -1.67
C PHE A 97 -10.33 1.80 -1.77
N ASP A 98 -9.41 1.41 -0.89
CA ASP A 98 -9.03 0.02 -0.66
C ASP A 98 -9.01 -0.29 0.84
N LEU A 99 -9.29 -1.54 1.15
CA LEU A 99 -9.17 -2.12 2.48
C LEU A 99 -8.17 -3.27 2.39
N GLY A 100 -7.20 -3.27 3.29
CA GLY A 100 -6.18 -4.30 3.33
C GLY A 100 -5.81 -4.70 4.75
N VAL A 101 -4.92 -5.67 4.82
CA VAL A 101 -4.26 -6.08 6.06
C VAL A 101 -2.82 -5.63 6.01
N ASN A 102 -2.42 -4.87 7.01
CA ASN A 102 -1.04 -4.43 7.20
C ASN A 102 -0.35 -5.33 8.22
N VAL A 103 0.85 -5.80 7.91
CA VAL A 103 1.70 -6.57 8.82
C VAL A 103 3.11 -6.01 8.78
N GLY A 104 3.81 -5.97 9.90
CA GLY A 104 5.15 -5.41 9.90
C GLY A 104 5.97 -5.69 11.14
N LEU A 105 7.24 -5.32 11.00
CA LEU A 105 8.26 -5.37 12.04
C LEU A 105 8.80 -3.96 12.24
N ARG A 106 9.12 -3.64 13.50
CA ARG A 106 9.71 -2.36 13.87
C ARG A 106 10.80 -2.56 14.89
N VAL A 107 11.88 -1.82 14.70
CA VAL A 107 13.00 -1.73 15.64
C VAL A 107 13.10 -0.27 16.08
N ASP A 108 13.03 -0.05 17.39
CA ASP A 108 13.24 1.26 18.00
C ASP A 108 14.57 1.21 18.80
N TYR A 109 15.42 2.20 18.56
CA TYR A 109 16.67 2.40 19.30
C TYR A 109 16.81 3.89 19.66
N SER A 110 16.80 4.19 20.95
CA SER A 110 16.81 5.56 21.46
C SER A 110 15.63 6.38 20.92
N ARG A 111 15.90 7.31 20.00
CA ARG A 111 14.90 8.16 19.34
C ARG A 111 14.67 7.81 17.88
N TYR A 112 15.37 6.82 17.36
CA TYR A 112 15.23 6.41 15.96
C TYR A 112 14.40 5.14 15.87
N PHE A 113 13.68 5.00 14.78
CA PHE A 113 13.04 3.75 14.44
C PHE A 113 13.26 3.37 12.98
N PHE A 114 13.29 2.08 12.75
CA PHE A 114 13.23 1.46 11.44
C PHE A 114 12.08 0.48 11.41
N SER A 115 11.30 0.48 10.34
CA SER A 115 10.23 -0.51 10.16
C SER A 115 10.14 -1.01 8.73
N VAL A 116 9.70 -2.25 8.62
CA VAL A 116 9.33 -2.92 7.37
C VAL A 116 7.90 -3.37 7.52
N SER A 117 7.05 -3.02 6.58
CA SER A 117 5.66 -3.47 6.56
C SER A 117 5.23 -3.92 5.18
N ALA A 118 4.28 -4.83 5.16
CA ALA A 118 3.59 -5.25 3.95
C ALA A 118 2.09 -4.98 4.10
N LEU A 119 1.51 -4.34 3.11
CA LEU A 119 0.07 -4.17 2.96
C LEU A 119 -0.42 -5.15 1.90
N CYS A 120 -1.38 -5.97 2.27
CA CYS A 120 -2.10 -6.87 1.38
C CYS A 120 -3.52 -6.35 1.21
N GLY A 121 -3.84 -5.80 0.05
CA GLY A 121 -5.19 -5.35 -0.30
C GLY A 121 -6.15 -6.53 -0.42
N THR A 122 -7.37 -6.35 0.05
CA THR A 122 -8.40 -7.38 0.04
C THR A 122 -9.53 -7.10 -0.94
N LEU A 123 -9.62 -5.87 -1.43
CA LEU A 123 -10.64 -5.46 -2.39
C LEU A 123 -10.11 -5.48 -3.82
N ASP A 124 -10.97 -5.84 -4.76
CA ASP A 124 -10.68 -5.66 -6.18
C ASP A 124 -10.70 -4.16 -6.52
N ARG A 125 -9.58 -3.64 -6.95
CA ARG A 125 -9.40 -2.20 -7.24
C ARG A 125 -9.92 -1.74 -8.57
N ARG A 126 -10.37 -2.63 -9.43
CA ARG A 126 -10.94 -2.24 -10.71
C ARG A 126 -12.24 -1.46 -10.50
N ALA A 127 -12.37 -0.35 -11.19
CA ALA A 127 -13.61 0.44 -11.17
C ALA A 127 -14.75 -0.28 -11.89
N ILE A 128 -14.44 -1.14 -12.86
CA ILE A 128 -15.38 -1.95 -13.64
C ILE A 128 -14.96 -3.41 -13.57
N GLU A 129 -15.88 -4.27 -13.14
CA GLU A 129 -15.72 -5.72 -13.23
C GLU A 129 -16.06 -6.18 -14.65
N ARG A 130 -15.13 -6.84 -15.33
CA ARG A 130 -15.33 -7.47 -16.62
C ARG A 130 -15.27 -8.98 -16.45
N GLU A 131 -16.24 -9.68 -16.99
CA GLU A 131 -16.24 -11.15 -16.99
C GLU A 131 -14.97 -11.67 -17.70
N GLY A 132 -14.25 -12.58 -17.03
CA GLY A 132 -13.04 -13.23 -17.56
C GLY A 132 -11.72 -12.55 -17.24
N GLU A 133 -11.70 -11.39 -16.59
CA GLU A 133 -10.46 -10.73 -16.14
C GLU A 133 -10.15 -11.06 -14.67
N SER A 134 -8.86 -11.26 -14.37
CA SER A 134 -8.38 -11.52 -13.00
C SER A 134 -8.54 -10.28 -12.12
N SER A 135 -8.95 -10.46 -10.85
CA SER A 135 -9.05 -9.39 -9.86
C SER A 135 -7.71 -8.69 -9.63
N LEU A 136 -7.74 -7.39 -9.46
CA LEU A 136 -6.56 -6.55 -9.21
C LEU A 136 -6.46 -6.21 -7.73
N TYR A 137 -5.55 -6.87 -7.02
CA TYR A 137 -5.27 -6.59 -5.60
C TYR A 137 -4.03 -5.69 -5.47
N GLN A 138 -4.09 -4.80 -4.50
CA GLN A 138 -2.94 -3.96 -4.17
C GLN A 138 -2.09 -4.65 -3.10
N ASN A 139 -0.83 -4.93 -3.44
CA ASN A 139 0.15 -5.40 -2.48
C ASN A 139 1.35 -4.46 -2.53
N ASN A 140 1.80 -4.00 -1.37
CA ASN A 140 3.02 -3.19 -1.30
C ASN A 140 3.88 -3.56 -0.10
N VAL A 141 5.16 -3.22 -0.20
CA VAL A 141 6.12 -3.30 0.91
C VAL A 141 6.65 -1.90 1.16
N THR A 142 6.60 -1.48 2.40
CA THR A 142 7.04 -0.16 2.84
C THR A 142 8.22 -0.28 3.80
N LEU A 143 9.27 0.49 3.52
CA LEU A 143 10.39 0.69 4.43
C LEU A 143 10.27 2.07 5.04
N SER A 144 10.35 2.17 6.35
CA SER A 144 10.25 3.46 7.05
C SER A 144 11.44 3.66 7.99
N LEU A 145 11.96 4.87 7.97
CA LEU A 145 12.94 5.35 8.93
C LEU A 145 12.41 6.65 9.52
N GLY A 146 12.49 6.80 10.83
CA GLY A 146 11.99 8.00 11.46
C GLY A 146 12.62 8.31 12.80
N TYR A 147 12.25 9.49 13.30
CA TYR A 147 12.72 10.04 14.56
C TYR A 147 11.52 10.35 15.45
N MET A 148 11.63 9.94 16.73
CA MET A 148 10.58 10.19 17.74
C MET A 148 10.94 11.43 18.56
N PHE A 149 10.08 12.42 18.50
CA PHE A 149 10.16 13.59 19.37
C PHE A 149 9.54 13.22 20.73
N ARG A 150 10.38 13.13 21.75
CA ARG A 150 9.99 12.89 23.14
C ARG A 150 10.48 14.00 24.02
#